data_c1c754313baa0eb918217f3807343e70
#
_entry.id   c1c754313baa0eb918217f3807343e70
#
_cell.length_a   1.000
_cell.length_b   1.000
_cell.length_c   1.000
_cell.angle_alpha   90.00
_cell.angle_beta   90.00
_cell.angle_gamma   90.00
#
_symmetry.space_group_name_H-M   'P 1'
#
loop_
_entity.id
_entity.type
_entity.pdbx_description
1 polymer ?
#
loop_
_entity_poly.entity_id
_entity_poly.type
_entity_poly.pdbx_seq_one_letter_code
_entity_poly.pdbx_strand_id
1 'polypeptide(L)'
;VKGKVMNMRNIKILISLILCAIILASCGAPRTAEISANEATEEVYQYLCDSFGKVMLSCQQESTWMGSPDYEMDIIEQATGKLPAMRGLDFMNGDFDGVVERAKEWWEKGGLVTICWHTGINGKGYQESKDDIPDFEKLLDESTPEHAAMIENWDKAANALSELRDAGVPVLWRPFHEFDGGWFWWGKGGGENFIKLWRMMHDRYTNEFGLDNLIWVLGYSGEVKDGWYPGDEYCDIIGSDTYDNSTHKSAYEKLDKMNTGKPIAFHECGYVPRIERFEDDGCLWSWFMIWHTDFISKHDKMDLHAVYNSDKVITLDELPEWGKG
;
A
#
# COMPACT_ATOMS: atom_id res chain seq x y z
N VAL A 1 -46.48 42.53 -26.55
CA VAL A 1 -45.52 41.76 -25.78
C VAL A 1 -44.93 40.66 -26.69
N LYS A 2 -43.70 40.86 -27.19
CA LYS A 2 -43.05 39.93 -28.13
C LYS A 2 -42.21 38.91 -27.29
N GLY A 3 -42.67 37.67 -27.25
CA GLY A 3 -41.90 36.55 -26.69
C GLY A 3 -40.77 36.15 -27.63
N LYS A 4 -39.54 36.14 -27.13
CA LYS A 4 -38.33 35.69 -27.82
C LYS A 4 -38.26 34.18 -27.76
N VAL A 5 -38.48 33.49 -28.89
CA VAL A 5 -38.31 32.05 -29.03
C VAL A 5 -36.82 31.75 -29.06
N MET A 6 -36.32 30.99 -28.10
CA MET A 6 -34.92 30.59 -28.00
C MET A 6 -34.65 29.43 -28.98
N ASN A 7 -33.61 29.56 -29.79
CA ASN A 7 -33.28 28.69 -30.91
C ASN A 7 -32.82 27.31 -30.42
N MET A 8 -33.39 26.21 -30.91
CA MET A 8 -33.11 24.81 -30.54
C MET A 8 -31.65 24.40 -30.70
N ARG A 9 -30.82 25.19 -31.40
CA ARG A 9 -29.40 24.95 -31.59
C ARG A 9 -28.58 25.25 -30.30
N ASN A 10 -29.05 26.19 -29.49
CA ASN A 10 -28.39 26.56 -28.22
C ASN A 10 -28.74 25.61 -27.07
N ILE A 11 -29.83 24.86 -27.16
CA ILE A 11 -30.21 23.84 -26.16
C ILE A 11 -29.34 22.59 -26.31
N LYS A 12 -28.94 22.22 -27.53
CA LYS A 12 -28.03 21.07 -27.76
C LYS A 12 -26.59 21.32 -27.27
N ILE A 13 -26.12 22.56 -27.32
CA ILE A 13 -24.80 22.95 -26.81
C ILE A 13 -24.81 23.00 -25.28
N LEU A 14 -25.90 23.40 -24.65
CA LEU A 14 -26.00 23.43 -23.19
C LEU A 14 -26.13 22.03 -22.59
N ILE A 15 -26.79 21.10 -23.27
CA ILE A 15 -26.93 19.70 -22.86
C ILE A 15 -25.60 18.94 -23.07
N SER A 16 -24.81 19.31 -24.11
CA SER A 16 -23.47 18.71 -24.34
C SER A 16 -22.43 19.17 -23.32
N LEU A 17 -22.56 20.37 -22.76
CA LEU A 17 -21.68 20.90 -21.70
C LEU A 17 -22.05 20.39 -20.29
N ILE A 18 -23.30 19.95 -20.10
CA ILE A 18 -23.76 19.34 -18.84
C ILE A 18 -23.44 17.84 -18.80
N LEU A 19 -23.33 17.15 -19.95
CA LEU A 19 -22.97 15.73 -20.02
C LEU A 19 -21.45 15.48 -19.91
N CYS A 20 -20.61 16.50 -20.14
CA CYS A 20 -19.15 16.40 -19.89
C CYS A 20 -18.75 16.69 -18.44
N ALA A 21 -19.68 17.13 -17.58
CA ALA A 21 -19.39 17.45 -16.18
C ALA A 21 -19.80 16.34 -15.17
N ILE A 22 -20.22 15.16 -15.65
CA ILE A 22 -20.72 14.06 -14.80
C ILE A 22 -19.81 12.81 -14.87
N ILE A 23 -18.62 12.88 -15.48
CA ILE A 23 -17.66 11.77 -15.55
C ILE A 23 -16.39 12.05 -14.72
N LEU A 24 -16.43 12.96 -13.77
CA LEU A 24 -15.33 13.19 -12.81
C LEU A 24 -15.84 13.10 -11.37
N ALA A 25 -16.48 12.00 -11.04
CA ALA A 25 -16.84 11.69 -9.66
C ALA A 25 -16.67 10.20 -9.41
N SER A 26 -15.43 9.74 -9.44
CA SER A 26 -15.06 8.48 -8.78
C SER A 26 -13.57 8.54 -8.44
N CYS A 27 -13.31 8.58 -7.26
CA CYS A 27 -12.13 8.37 -6.44
C CYS A 27 -11.70 9.61 -5.67
N GLY A 28 -11.82 9.49 -4.36
CA GLY A 28 -11.10 10.26 -3.39
C GLY A 28 -11.57 11.70 -3.17
N ALA A 29 -11.79 12.03 -1.91
CA ALA A 29 -11.65 13.42 -1.48
C ALA A 29 -10.28 13.91 -1.96
N PRO A 30 -10.16 15.17 -2.40
CA PRO A 30 -8.86 15.70 -2.78
C PRO A 30 -7.90 15.51 -1.60
N ARG A 31 -6.67 15.05 -1.87
CA ARG A 31 -5.60 15.08 -0.87
C ARG A 31 -5.61 16.46 -0.23
N THR A 32 -5.97 16.55 1.05
CA THR A 32 -6.07 17.82 1.76
C THR A 32 -4.72 18.31 2.27
N ALA A 33 -3.65 17.55 2.05
CA ALA A 33 -2.29 18.02 2.29
C ALA A 33 -1.79 18.76 1.03
N GLU A 34 -1.42 20.02 1.17
CA GLU A 34 -0.60 20.76 0.20
C GLU A 34 0.83 20.19 0.19
N ILE A 35 0.96 18.88 -0.16
CA ILE A 35 2.25 18.23 -0.32
C ILE A 35 2.48 18.17 -1.81
N SER A 36 3.61 18.69 -2.26
CA SER A 36 4.07 18.49 -3.64
C SER A 36 4.48 17.02 -3.80
N ALA A 37 3.52 16.13 -4.02
CA ALA A 37 3.82 14.77 -4.44
C ALA A 37 4.61 14.84 -5.74
N ASN A 38 5.67 14.04 -5.89
CA ASN A 38 6.32 13.96 -7.19
C ASN A 38 5.33 13.38 -8.22
N GLU A 39 5.48 13.79 -9.47
CA GLU A 39 4.55 13.46 -10.55
C GLU A 39 4.31 11.94 -10.69
N ALA A 40 5.36 11.14 -10.57
CA ALA A 40 5.26 9.69 -10.65
C ALA A 40 4.43 9.09 -9.48
N THR A 41 4.53 9.66 -8.28
CA THR A 41 3.74 9.22 -7.11
C THR A 41 2.26 9.48 -7.33
N GLU A 42 1.91 10.63 -7.89
CA GLU A 42 0.52 10.97 -8.23
C GLU A 42 -0.02 10.07 -9.34
N GLU A 43 0.77 9.81 -10.39
CA GLU A 43 0.39 8.89 -11.47
C GLU A 43 0.11 7.47 -10.93
N VAL A 44 0.98 6.95 -10.06
CA VAL A 44 0.81 5.64 -9.44
C VAL A 44 -0.44 5.61 -8.58
N TYR A 45 -0.66 6.61 -7.74
CA TYR A 45 -1.84 6.67 -6.89
C TYR A 45 -3.13 6.76 -7.71
N GLN A 46 -3.16 7.59 -8.74
CA GLN A 46 -4.31 7.70 -9.64
C GLN A 46 -4.58 6.37 -10.36
N TYR A 47 -3.54 5.68 -10.82
CA TYR A 47 -3.68 4.36 -11.44
C TYR A 47 -4.30 3.33 -10.49
N LEU A 48 -3.88 3.32 -9.22
CA LEU A 48 -4.46 2.44 -8.20
C LEU A 48 -5.94 2.77 -7.95
N CYS A 49 -6.30 4.06 -7.91
CA CYS A 49 -7.68 4.50 -7.82
C CYS A 49 -8.52 4.04 -9.03
N ASP A 50 -8.00 4.24 -10.25
CA ASP A 50 -8.71 3.92 -11.48
C ASP A 50 -8.89 2.41 -11.71
N SER A 51 -7.96 1.61 -11.19
CA SER A 51 -7.95 0.14 -11.29
C SER A 51 -8.77 -0.54 -10.21
N PHE A 52 -8.98 0.11 -9.06
CA PHE A 52 -9.68 -0.46 -7.90
C PHE A 52 -11.08 -0.97 -8.25
N GLY A 53 -11.39 -2.18 -7.79
CA GLY A 53 -12.66 -2.85 -8.05
C GLY A 53 -12.86 -3.36 -9.49
N LYS A 54 -11.87 -3.20 -10.38
CA LYS A 54 -11.90 -3.68 -11.76
C LYS A 54 -10.92 -4.82 -12.01
N VAL A 55 -9.72 -4.67 -11.48
CA VAL A 55 -8.61 -5.63 -11.56
C VAL A 55 -7.85 -5.63 -10.24
N MET A 56 -7.02 -6.64 -10.00
CA MET A 56 -6.12 -6.73 -8.86
C MET A 56 -4.67 -6.72 -9.36
N LEU A 57 -3.81 -5.88 -8.78
CA LEU A 57 -2.39 -5.95 -9.08
C LEU A 57 -1.77 -7.15 -8.35
N SER A 58 -0.95 -7.92 -9.04
CA SER A 58 -0.16 -8.98 -8.41
C SER A 58 1.01 -8.39 -7.64
N CYS A 59 1.21 -8.84 -6.41
CA CYS A 59 2.34 -8.45 -5.58
C CYS A 59 2.94 -9.66 -4.88
N GLN A 60 4.25 -9.64 -4.68
CA GLN A 60 4.99 -10.69 -3.99
C GLN A 60 5.98 -10.08 -3.00
N GLN A 61 5.90 -10.51 -1.73
CA GLN A 61 6.93 -10.19 -0.72
C GLN A 61 8.19 -11.00 -1.00
N GLU A 62 9.34 -10.34 -1.04
CA GLU A 62 10.64 -11.01 -1.15
C GLU A 62 11.12 -11.58 0.19
N SER A 63 12.03 -12.57 0.08
CA SER A 63 12.92 -12.98 1.17
C SER A 63 14.38 -12.86 0.71
N THR A 64 15.28 -12.43 1.61
CA THR A 64 16.70 -12.27 1.25
C THR A 64 17.58 -13.44 1.73
N TRP A 65 17.00 -14.38 2.46
CA TRP A 65 17.70 -15.50 3.10
C TRP A 65 17.54 -16.86 2.40
N MET A 66 16.79 -16.91 1.28
CA MET A 66 16.59 -18.14 0.51
C MET A 66 17.60 -18.32 -0.63
N GLY A 67 18.80 -17.74 -0.47
CA GLY A 67 19.90 -17.84 -1.43
C GLY A 67 19.92 -16.78 -2.52
N SER A 68 18.79 -16.14 -2.79
CA SER A 68 18.65 -15.00 -3.70
C SER A 68 17.49 -14.12 -3.22
N PRO A 69 17.58 -12.78 -3.34
CA PRO A 69 16.44 -11.92 -3.13
C PRO A 69 15.34 -12.07 -4.20
N ASP A 70 15.64 -12.73 -5.32
CA ASP A 70 14.68 -13.03 -6.39
C ASP A 70 14.04 -14.42 -6.25
N TYR A 71 14.24 -15.13 -5.14
CA TYR A 71 13.75 -16.50 -4.95
C TYR A 71 12.26 -16.65 -5.26
N GLU A 72 11.42 -15.78 -4.76
CA GLU A 72 9.97 -15.81 -4.99
C GLU A 72 9.62 -15.38 -6.42
N MET A 73 10.33 -14.39 -6.95
CA MET A 73 10.15 -13.90 -8.33
C MET A 73 10.47 -15.01 -9.34
N ASP A 74 11.55 -15.75 -9.13
CA ASP A 74 11.96 -16.89 -9.94
C ASP A 74 10.91 -18.00 -9.95
N ILE A 75 10.29 -18.30 -8.81
CA ILE A 75 9.20 -19.30 -8.70
C ILE A 75 8.01 -18.87 -9.56
N ILE A 76 7.61 -17.61 -9.46
CA ILE A 76 6.48 -17.06 -10.22
C ILE A 76 6.80 -17.09 -11.71
N GLU A 77 7.94 -16.55 -12.11
CA GLU A 77 8.32 -16.46 -13.52
C GLU A 77 8.43 -17.86 -14.17
N GLN A 78 9.04 -18.83 -13.47
CA GLN A 78 9.14 -20.20 -13.96
C GLN A 78 7.77 -20.91 -14.06
N ALA A 79 6.82 -20.55 -13.23
CA ALA A 79 5.49 -21.16 -13.25
C ALA A 79 4.54 -20.50 -14.26
N THR A 80 4.70 -19.20 -14.50
CA THR A 80 3.69 -18.37 -15.18
C THR A 80 4.18 -17.72 -16.48
N GLY A 81 5.49 -17.53 -16.61
CA GLY A 81 6.11 -16.73 -17.65
C GLY A 81 5.99 -15.22 -17.43
N LYS A 82 5.52 -14.79 -16.23
CA LYS A 82 5.27 -13.40 -15.88
C LYS A 82 5.91 -13.06 -14.53
N LEU A 83 6.14 -11.77 -14.28
CA LEU A 83 6.58 -11.25 -13.01
C LEU A 83 5.43 -10.46 -12.34
N PRO A 84 5.39 -10.35 -11.00
CA PRO A 84 4.37 -9.58 -10.31
C PRO A 84 4.49 -8.09 -10.65
N ALA A 85 3.36 -7.38 -10.70
CA ALA A 85 3.34 -5.93 -10.92
C ALA A 85 4.06 -5.17 -9.82
N MET A 86 4.02 -5.68 -8.58
CA MET A 86 4.56 -5.02 -7.40
C MET A 86 5.48 -5.96 -6.63
N ARG A 87 6.60 -5.43 -6.13
CA ARG A 87 7.52 -6.13 -5.24
C ARG A 87 7.37 -5.62 -3.81
N GLY A 88 7.16 -6.55 -2.88
CA GLY A 88 7.16 -6.26 -1.44
C GLY A 88 8.56 -6.39 -0.86
N LEU A 89 8.98 -5.40 -0.12
CA LEU A 89 10.29 -5.24 0.50
C LEU A 89 10.14 -4.97 2.00
N ASP A 90 11.19 -5.22 2.78
CA ASP A 90 11.17 -5.00 4.22
C ASP A 90 12.52 -4.44 4.70
N PHE A 91 12.51 -3.33 5.40
CA PHE A 91 13.71 -2.76 6.06
C PHE A 91 14.19 -3.58 7.27
N MET A 92 13.65 -4.77 7.45
CA MET A 92 14.01 -5.67 8.54
C MET A 92 15.53 -5.85 8.66
N ASN A 93 16.02 -5.95 9.89
CA ASN A 93 17.44 -6.09 10.22
C ASN A 93 18.34 -4.92 9.77
N GLY A 94 17.74 -3.78 9.37
CA GLY A 94 18.48 -2.61 8.93
C GLY A 94 19.07 -2.73 7.52
N ASP A 95 18.52 -3.59 6.67
CA ASP A 95 18.92 -3.74 5.27
C ASP A 95 18.41 -2.57 4.41
N PHE A 96 18.73 -1.34 4.84
CA PHE A 96 18.27 -0.14 4.15
C PHE A 96 18.85 -0.01 2.75
N ASP A 97 20.17 -0.13 2.63
CA ASP A 97 20.88 0.01 1.34
C ASP A 97 20.44 -1.05 0.33
N GLY A 98 20.35 -2.32 0.78
CA GLY A 98 19.91 -3.41 -0.10
C GLY A 98 18.45 -3.28 -0.56
N VAL A 99 17.55 -2.81 0.31
CA VAL A 99 16.14 -2.53 -0.05
C VAL A 99 16.07 -1.37 -1.05
N VAL A 100 16.84 -0.29 -0.84
CA VAL A 100 16.90 0.85 -1.75
C VAL A 100 17.38 0.41 -3.14
N GLU A 101 18.43 -0.40 -3.22
CA GLU A 101 18.95 -0.93 -4.50
C GLU A 101 17.87 -1.75 -5.22
N ARG A 102 17.26 -2.74 -4.56
CA ARG A 102 16.23 -3.60 -5.15
C ARG A 102 14.95 -2.85 -5.53
N ALA A 103 14.58 -1.82 -4.75
CA ALA A 103 13.44 -0.95 -5.08
C ALA A 103 13.69 -0.16 -6.36
N LYS A 104 14.90 0.44 -6.52
CA LYS A 104 15.29 1.14 -7.74
C LYS A 104 15.31 0.21 -8.95
N GLU A 105 15.90 -0.99 -8.81
CA GLU A 105 15.93 -1.98 -9.90
C GLU A 105 14.53 -2.42 -10.34
N TRP A 106 13.60 -2.57 -9.39
CA TRP A 106 12.23 -2.98 -9.72
C TRP A 106 11.46 -1.85 -10.40
N TRP A 107 11.64 -0.62 -9.93
CA TRP A 107 11.07 0.56 -10.56
C TRP A 107 11.61 0.79 -11.99
N GLU A 108 12.90 0.60 -12.20
CA GLU A 108 13.53 0.67 -13.53
C GLU A 108 12.95 -0.35 -14.53
N LYS A 109 12.50 -1.51 -14.05
CA LYS A 109 11.76 -2.50 -14.84
C LYS A 109 10.31 -2.09 -15.13
N GLY A 110 9.84 -0.98 -14.59
CA GLY A 110 8.45 -0.49 -14.70
C GLY A 110 7.52 -0.97 -13.59
N GLY A 111 8.02 -1.73 -12.61
CA GLY A 111 7.23 -2.28 -11.51
C GLY A 111 7.02 -1.31 -10.35
N LEU A 112 6.03 -1.57 -9.52
CA LEU A 112 5.75 -0.83 -8.30
C LEU A 112 6.44 -1.47 -7.10
N VAL A 113 6.71 -0.68 -6.05
CA VAL A 113 7.30 -1.18 -4.82
C VAL A 113 6.43 -0.86 -3.61
N THR A 114 6.27 -1.84 -2.71
CA THR A 114 5.70 -1.62 -1.38
C THR A 114 6.73 -2.02 -0.33
N ILE A 115 6.91 -1.18 0.67
CA ILE A 115 7.90 -1.40 1.73
C ILE A 115 7.18 -1.43 3.07
N CYS A 116 7.39 -2.50 3.84
CA CYS A 116 7.06 -2.57 5.26
C CYS A 116 8.33 -2.51 6.12
N TRP A 117 8.16 -2.52 7.44
CA TRP A 117 9.31 -2.48 8.33
C TRP A 117 9.07 -3.23 9.63
N HIS A 118 9.60 -4.45 9.72
CA HIS A 118 9.67 -5.17 10.97
C HIS A 118 10.89 -4.69 11.76
N THR A 119 10.65 -3.92 12.81
CA THR A 119 11.68 -3.34 13.65
C THR A 119 11.27 -3.32 15.12
N GLY A 120 12.22 -3.47 16.03
CA GLY A 120 12.03 -3.10 17.43
C GLY A 120 11.96 -1.58 17.60
N ILE A 121 11.62 -1.12 18.81
CA ILE A 121 11.52 0.31 19.16
C ILE A 121 12.82 1.05 18.82
N ASN A 122 13.94 0.41 19.10
CA ASN A 122 15.28 0.97 18.89
C ASN A 122 16.03 0.29 17.75
N GLY A 123 15.32 -0.27 16.78
CA GLY A 123 15.90 -1.01 15.66
C GLY A 123 15.90 -2.51 15.84
N LYS A 124 16.74 -3.22 15.07
CA LYS A 124 16.81 -4.65 14.87
C LYS A 124 15.69 -5.19 13.97
N GLY A 125 15.18 -6.41 14.19
CA GLY A 125 14.35 -7.10 13.22
C GLY A 125 13.03 -7.63 13.75
N TYR A 126 12.56 -8.69 13.11
CA TYR A 126 11.25 -9.28 13.35
C TYR A 126 11.04 -9.71 14.81
N GLN A 127 12.07 -10.27 15.47
CA GLN A 127 11.91 -10.75 16.84
C GLN A 127 11.65 -9.58 17.80
N GLU A 128 12.42 -8.50 17.68
CA GLU A 128 12.26 -7.31 18.52
C GLU A 128 10.93 -6.59 18.23
N SER A 129 10.43 -6.64 16.99
CA SER A 129 9.11 -6.10 16.69
C SER A 129 7.99 -6.75 17.50
N LYS A 130 8.18 -8.02 17.89
CA LYS A 130 7.24 -8.79 18.72
C LYS A 130 7.56 -8.73 20.20
N ASP A 131 8.82 -8.80 20.57
CA ASP A 131 9.23 -8.95 21.98
C ASP A 131 9.31 -7.63 22.74
N ASP A 132 9.53 -6.52 22.04
CA ASP A 132 9.63 -5.21 22.69
C ASP A 132 8.32 -4.85 23.40
N ILE A 133 8.46 -4.32 24.62
CA ILE A 133 7.37 -3.86 25.46
C ILE A 133 7.46 -2.33 25.55
N PRO A 134 6.57 -1.60 24.87
CA PRO A 134 6.61 -0.14 24.85
C PRO A 134 6.13 0.47 26.14
N ASP A 135 6.82 1.52 26.58
CA ASP A 135 6.30 2.51 27.53
C ASP A 135 5.80 3.71 26.71
N PHE A 136 4.52 3.68 26.34
CA PHE A 136 3.95 4.71 25.46
C PHE A 136 3.95 6.11 26.05
N GLU A 137 3.93 6.27 27.38
CA GLU A 137 4.06 7.58 28.02
C GLU A 137 5.40 8.21 27.68
N LYS A 138 6.47 7.39 27.70
CA LYS A 138 7.81 7.86 27.36
C LYS A 138 8.05 7.95 25.86
N LEU A 139 7.55 7.00 25.08
CA LEU A 139 7.74 7.02 23.62
C LEU A 139 7.07 8.22 22.94
N LEU A 140 5.99 8.72 23.53
CA LEU A 140 5.22 9.86 23.01
C LEU A 140 5.61 11.20 23.66
N ASP A 141 6.54 11.21 24.62
CA ASP A 141 7.06 12.42 25.28
C ASP A 141 8.43 12.79 24.68
N GLU A 142 8.46 13.85 23.90
CA GLU A 142 9.66 14.36 23.21
C GLU A 142 10.84 14.69 24.14
N SER A 143 10.60 14.84 25.44
CA SER A 143 11.63 15.14 26.43
C SER A 143 12.40 13.90 26.90
N THR A 144 11.99 12.69 26.51
CA THR A 144 12.55 11.43 27.01
C THR A 144 13.65 10.85 26.13
N PRO A 145 14.60 10.13 26.72
CA PRO A 145 15.60 9.37 25.95
C PRO A 145 14.98 8.25 25.10
N GLU A 146 13.88 7.64 25.55
CA GLU A 146 13.16 6.59 24.84
C GLU A 146 12.55 7.12 23.54
N HIS A 147 11.92 8.30 23.57
CA HIS A 147 11.47 8.99 22.38
C HIS A 147 12.61 9.28 21.43
N ALA A 148 13.69 9.90 21.91
CA ALA A 148 14.85 10.23 21.09
C ALA A 148 15.46 9.01 20.38
N ALA A 149 15.57 7.88 21.08
CA ALA A 149 16.09 6.64 20.49
C ALA A 149 15.15 6.04 19.44
N MET A 150 13.85 6.10 19.64
CA MET A 150 12.86 5.68 18.63
C MET A 150 12.94 6.56 17.38
N ILE A 151 13.01 7.88 17.55
CA ILE A 151 13.14 8.84 16.45
C ILE A 151 14.45 8.62 15.67
N GLU A 152 15.57 8.41 16.35
CA GLU A 152 16.84 8.07 15.68
C GLU A 152 16.71 6.82 14.80
N ASN A 153 15.95 5.82 15.26
CA ASN A 153 15.68 4.64 14.44
C ASN A 153 14.81 4.97 13.23
N TRP A 154 13.76 5.77 13.40
CA TRP A 154 12.87 6.19 12.30
C TRP A 154 13.61 7.00 11.24
N ASP A 155 14.57 7.84 11.65
CA ASP A 155 15.38 8.65 10.74
C ASP A 155 16.22 7.80 9.79
N LYS A 156 16.63 6.60 10.19
CA LYS A 156 17.35 5.67 9.30
C LYS A 156 16.46 5.23 8.14
N ALA A 157 15.21 4.88 8.41
CA ALA A 157 14.26 4.54 7.37
C ALA A 157 13.90 5.76 6.51
N ALA A 158 13.71 6.94 7.13
CA ALA A 158 13.43 8.18 6.40
C ALA A 158 14.57 8.55 5.44
N ASN A 159 15.83 8.35 5.83
CA ASN A 159 16.97 8.57 4.95
C ASN A 159 16.97 7.62 3.75
N ALA A 160 16.70 6.33 3.96
CA ALA A 160 16.57 5.36 2.86
C ALA A 160 15.40 5.71 1.91
N LEU A 161 14.26 6.12 2.46
CA LEU A 161 13.12 6.59 1.67
C LEU A 161 13.43 7.91 0.93
N SER A 162 14.28 8.76 1.49
CA SER A 162 14.77 9.97 0.82
C SER A 162 15.63 9.65 -0.41
N GLU A 163 16.45 8.59 -0.33
CA GLU A 163 17.22 8.15 -1.51
C GLU A 163 16.29 7.63 -2.62
N LEU A 164 15.18 7.00 -2.28
CA LEU A 164 14.17 6.58 -3.25
C LEU A 164 13.44 7.79 -3.84
N ARG A 165 13.08 8.80 -3.02
CA ARG A 165 12.53 10.07 -3.49
C ARG A 165 13.46 10.74 -4.50
N ASP A 166 14.73 10.87 -4.15
CA ASP A 166 15.73 11.54 -4.98
C ASP A 166 16.00 10.77 -6.30
N ALA A 167 15.70 9.45 -6.31
CA ALA A 167 15.71 8.62 -7.51
C ALA A 167 14.36 8.60 -8.27
N GLY A 168 13.35 9.34 -7.81
CA GLY A 168 12.03 9.40 -8.44
C GLY A 168 11.21 8.11 -8.29
N VAL A 169 11.44 7.33 -7.24
CA VAL A 169 10.76 6.05 -6.98
C VAL A 169 9.59 6.26 -6.03
N PRO A 170 8.34 6.10 -6.47
CA PRO A 170 7.18 6.06 -5.59
C PRO A 170 7.21 4.81 -4.70
N VAL A 171 6.83 4.96 -3.46
CA VAL A 171 6.82 3.87 -2.49
C VAL A 171 5.43 3.75 -1.83
N LEU A 172 4.80 2.58 -1.95
CA LEU A 172 3.65 2.24 -1.13
C LEU A 172 4.19 1.88 0.26
N TRP A 173 4.24 2.89 1.14
CA TRP A 173 4.82 2.78 2.48
C TRP A 173 3.83 2.18 3.47
N ARG A 174 4.17 1.05 4.05
CA ARG A 174 3.31 0.24 4.92
C ARG A 174 3.95 0.03 6.31
N PRO A 175 4.19 1.13 7.06
CA PRO A 175 4.74 1.04 8.41
C PRO A 175 3.69 0.48 9.37
N PHE A 176 4.14 -0.07 10.50
CA PHE A 176 3.27 -0.48 11.60
C PHE A 176 2.06 -1.33 11.18
N HIS A 177 2.20 -2.14 10.12
CA HIS A 177 1.13 -3.01 9.64
C HIS A 177 0.67 -4.00 10.73
N GLU A 178 -0.51 -4.60 10.57
CA GLU A 178 -1.12 -5.52 11.52
C GLU A 178 -1.22 -4.96 12.95
N PHE A 179 -1.34 -3.67 13.08
CA PHE A 179 -1.30 -2.92 14.36
C PHE A 179 -2.38 -3.34 15.34
N ASP A 180 -3.54 -3.76 14.87
CA ASP A 180 -4.68 -4.17 15.68
C ASP A 180 -4.61 -5.66 16.10
N GLY A 181 -3.63 -6.42 15.60
CA GLY A 181 -3.35 -7.82 15.97
C GLY A 181 -2.81 -8.00 17.38
N GLY A 182 -2.07 -6.99 17.88
CA GLY A 182 -1.54 -6.97 19.25
C GLY A 182 -0.25 -7.75 19.46
N TRP A 183 0.34 -8.34 18.42
CA TRP A 183 1.62 -9.07 18.51
C TRP A 183 2.83 -8.19 18.29
N PHE A 184 2.73 -7.10 17.54
CA PHE A 184 3.80 -6.14 17.37
C PHE A 184 3.75 -5.04 18.41
N TRP A 185 4.91 -4.49 18.78
CA TRP A 185 5.01 -3.48 19.84
C TRP A 185 4.16 -2.24 19.55
N TRP A 186 4.06 -1.83 18.29
CA TRP A 186 3.28 -0.65 17.89
C TRP A 186 1.77 -0.78 18.09
N GLY A 187 1.26 -2.03 18.22
CA GLY A 187 -0.14 -2.32 18.52
C GLY A 187 -0.43 -2.56 20.01
N LYS A 188 0.59 -2.79 20.84
CA LYS A 188 0.39 -3.18 22.26
C LYS A 188 -0.22 -2.09 23.14
N GLY A 189 -0.15 -0.84 22.73
CA GLY A 189 -0.71 0.30 23.46
C GLY A 189 -2.17 0.63 23.14
N GLY A 190 -2.81 -0.14 22.26
CA GLY A 190 -4.18 0.14 21.79
C GLY A 190 -4.26 1.27 20.76
N GLY A 191 -5.48 1.46 20.22
CA GLY A 191 -5.70 2.34 19.07
C GLY A 191 -5.32 3.80 19.28
N GLU A 192 -5.57 4.37 20.46
CA GLU A 192 -5.21 5.77 20.72
C GLU A 192 -3.70 6.03 20.65
N ASN A 193 -2.87 5.13 21.20
CA ASN A 193 -1.42 5.26 21.13
C ASN A 193 -0.89 4.96 19.73
N PHE A 194 -1.47 3.96 19.04
CA PHE A 194 -1.14 3.69 17.66
C PHE A 194 -1.41 4.91 16.75
N ILE A 195 -2.57 5.54 16.88
CA ILE A 195 -2.93 6.74 16.10
C ILE A 195 -1.89 7.85 16.30
N LYS A 196 -1.44 8.06 17.55
CA LYS A 196 -0.39 9.05 17.84
C LYS A 196 0.94 8.70 17.18
N LEU A 197 1.37 7.42 17.29
CA LEU A 197 2.59 6.95 16.61
C LEU A 197 2.52 7.14 15.10
N TRP A 198 1.41 6.72 14.50
CA TRP A 198 1.21 6.83 13.05
C TRP A 198 1.30 8.30 12.60
N ARG A 199 0.54 9.19 13.23
CA ARG A 199 0.53 10.62 12.90
C ARG A 199 1.91 11.25 13.10
N MET A 200 2.59 10.92 14.18
CA MET A 200 3.95 11.42 14.45
C MET A 200 4.95 10.99 13.36
N MET A 201 4.91 9.72 12.92
CA MET A 201 5.76 9.27 11.81
C MET A 201 5.38 9.96 10.50
N HIS A 202 4.07 10.05 10.20
CA HIS A 202 3.58 10.72 9.00
C HIS A 202 4.04 12.17 8.96
N ASP A 203 3.81 12.93 10.03
CA ASP A 203 4.18 14.35 10.09
C ASP A 203 5.69 14.54 9.98
N ARG A 204 6.48 13.70 10.63
CA ARG A 204 7.93 13.73 10.52
C ARG A 204 8.42 13.46 9.11
N TYR A 205 7.95 12.39 8.48
CA TYR A 205 8.40 11.99 7.15
C TYR A 205 7.96 12.98 6.09
N THR A 206 6.76 13.47 6.20
CA THR A 206 6.19 14.43 5.25
C THR A 206 6.75 15.84 5.43
N ASN A 207 6.76 16.37 6.67
CA ASN A 207 7.06 17.78 6.91
C ASN A 207 8.54 18.04 7.19
N GLU A 208 9.24 17.13 7.87
CA GLU A 208 10.65 17.33 8.23
C GLU A 208 11.60 16.76 7.18
N PHE A 209 11.31 15.55 6.64
CA PHE A 209 12.10 14.94 5.58
C PHE A 209 11.63 15.30 4.16
N GLY A 210 10.43 15.83 4.01
CA GLY A 210 9.86 16.21 2.71
C GLY A 210 9.67 14.99 1.78
N LEU A 211 9.23 13.86 2.34
CA LEU A 211 9.01 12.63 1.56
C LEU A 211 7.66 12.74 0.83
N ASP A 212 7.70 13.24 -0.39
CA ASP A 212 6.55 13.39 -1.29
C ASP A 212 6.38 12.20 -2.26
N ASN A 213 7.23 11.18 -2.10
CA ASN A 213 7.20 9.95 -2.87
C ASN A 213 6.47 8.80 -2.14
N LEU A 214 5.83 9.04 -1.00
CA LEU A 214 5.16 8.01 -0.22
C LEU A 214 3.66 7.99 -0.48
N ILE A 215 3.12 6.79 -0.76
CA ILE A 215 1.70 6.46 -0.70
C ILE A 215 1.50 5.67 0.59
N TRP A 216 0.81 6.26 1.57
CA TRP A 216 0.66 5.70 2.90
C TRP A 216 -0.40 4.60 2.96
N VAL A 217 0.02 3.37 3.29
CA VAL A 217 -0.84 2.19 3.33
C VAL A 217 -1.09 1.76 4.78
N LEU A 218 -2.33 1.90 5.23
CA LEU A 218 -2.77 1.48 6.57
C LEU A 218 -3.25 0.02 6.51
N GLY A 219 -2.45 -0.92 7.00
CA GLY A 219 -2.73 -2.37 6.93
C GLY A 219 -3.23 -2.94 8.26
N TYR A 220 -4.54 -3.20 8.37
CA TYR A 220 -5.13 -3.96 9.47
C TYR A 220 -4.74 -5.44 9.40
N SER A 221 -4.70 -6.11 10.56
CA SER A 221 -4.70 -7.57 10.62
C SER A 221 -6.11 -8.13 10.41
N GLY A 222 -6.24 -9.39 10.12
CA GLY A 222 -7.46 -10.18 9.85
C GLY A 222 -8.83 -9.58 10.20
N GLU A 223 -9.03 -9.01 11.39
CA GLU A 223 -10.22 -8.25 11.77
C GLU A 223 -9.92 -6.76 11.74
N VAL A 224 -10.71 -6.01 10.98
CA VAL A 224 -10.65 -4.53 11.02
C VAL A 224 -11.30 -4.04 12.33
N LYS A 225 -10.52 -3.60 13.30
CA LYS A 225 -11.02 -3.13 14.60
C LYS A 225 -11.30 -1.64 14.60
N ASP A 226 -12.39 -1.24 15.27
CA ASP A 226 -12.74 0.17 15.43
C ASP A 226 -11.76 0.88 16.38
N GLY A 227 -11.57 2.19 16.19
CA GLY A 227 -10.74 3.02 17.09
C GLY A 227 -9.24 3.02 16.75
N TRP A 228 -8.85 2.57 15.56
CA TRP A 228 -7.47 2.52 15.10
C TRP A 228 -7.19 3.42 13.89
N TYR A 229 -8.21 4.01 13.29
CA TYR A 229 -8.08 4.81 12.08
C TYR A 229 -7.46 6.19 12.38
N PRO A 230 -6.31 6.54 11.75
CA PRO A 230 -5.61 7.78 12.08
C PRO A 230 -6.23 9.05 11.49
N GLY A 231 -7.16 8.92 10.56
CA GLY A 231 -7.78 10.04 9.83
C GLY A 231 -7.47 10.01 8.34
N ASP A 232 -8.34 10.63 7.55
CA ASP A 232 -8.26 10.58 6.08
C ASP A 232 -6.98 11.24 5.54
N GLU A 233 -6.50 12.25 6.22
CA GLU A 233 -5.30 13.01 5.85
C GLU A 233 -3.98 12.26 6.12
N TYR A 234 -4.03 11.15 6.87
CA TYR A 234 -2.84 10.41 7.31
C TYR A 234 -2.62 9.07 6.60
N CYS A 235 -3.48 8.69 5.68
CA CYS A 235 -3.29 7.49 4.86
C CYS A 235 -3.98 7.63 3.51
N ASP A 236 -3.38 7.03 2.48
CA ASP A 236 -3.89 7.07 1.10
C ASP A 236 -4.66 5.80 0.75
N ILE A 237 -4.27 4.67 1.30
CA ILE A 237 -4.83 3.34 1.05
C ILE A 237 -5.08 2.66 2.39
N ILE A 238 -6.20 1.96 2.48
CA ILE A 238 -6.52 1.12 3.63
C ILE A 238 -6.52 -0.35 3.21
N GLY A 239 -6.22 -1.26 4.12
CA GLY A 239 -6.17 -2.67 3.77
C GLY A 239 -6.30 -3.60 4.95
N SER A 240 -6.44 -4.89 4.66
CA SER A 240 -6.40 -5.97 5.64
C SER A 240 -5.66 -7.16 5.08
N ASP A 241 -5.32 -8.12 5.92
CA ASP A 241 -4.65 -9.35 5.55
C ASP A 241 -5.43 -10.59 5.99
N THR A 242 -5.09 -11.74 5.42
CA THR A 242 -5.41 -13.05 6.00
C THR A 242 -4.48 -14.14 5.49
N TYR A 243 -4.23 -15.12 6.35
CA TYR A 243 -3.44 -16.31 6.04
C TYR A 243 -4.30 -17.56 5.86
N ASP A 244 -5.62 -17.42 5.84
CA ASP A 244 -6.54 -18.46 5.38
C ASP A 244 -6.83 -18.37 3.88
N ASN A 245 -7.40 -19.39 3.28
CA ASN A 245 -7.75 -19.41 1.86
C ASN A 245 -9.14 -18.82 1.61
N SER A 246 -9.43 -17.63 2.13
CA SER A 246 -10.68 -16.90 1.92
C SER A 246 -10.47 -15.67 1.05
N THR A 247 -11.56 -15.08 0.57
CA THR A 247 -11.55 -13.78 -0.11
C THR A 247 -11.49 -12.61 0.86
N HIS A 248 -11.56 -12.91 2.14
CA HIS A 248 -11.59 -11.95 3.25
C HIS A 248 -12.70 -10.90 3.11
N LYS A 249 -13.83 -11.31 2.55
CA LYS A 249 -14.99 -10.46 2.25
C LYS A 249 -15.47 -9.63 3.44
N SER A 250 -15.49 -10.21 4.63
CA SER A 250 -15.97 -9.50 5.84
C SER A 250 -15.12 -8.28 6.19
N ALA A 251 -13.79 -8.38 6.03
CA ALA A 251 -12.89 -7.25 6.24
C ALA A 251 -13.04 -6.22 5.11
N TYR A 252 -13.12 -6.68 3.85
CA TYR A 252 -13.37 -5.80 2.70
C TYR A 252 -14.63 -4.96 2.91
N GLU A 253 -15.77 -5.61 3.23
CA GLU A 253 -17.03 -4.90 3.49
C GLU A 253 -16.96 -3.94 4.69
N LYS A 254 -16.14 -4.25 5.69
CA LYS A 254 -15.94 -3.36 6.84
C LYS A 254 -15.12 -2.14 6.47
N LEU A 255 -14.06 -2.31 5.69
CA LEU A 255 -13.24 -1.21 5.16
C LEU A 255 -14.06 -0.33 4.19
N ASP A 256 -14.84 -0.94 3.30
CA ASP A 256 -15.71 -0.23 2.37
C ASP A 256 -16.76 0.64 3.10
N LYS A 257 -17.32 0.11 4.20
CA LYS A 257 -18.28 0.84 5.05
C LYS A 257 -17.67 2.03 5.78
N MET A 258 -16.35 2.11 5.93
CA MET A 258 -15.69 3.33 6.44
C MET A 258 -15.89 4.51 5.48
N ASN A 259 -16.23 4.22 4.22
CA ASN A 259 -16.59 5.22 3.18
C ASN A 259 -15.53 6.33 3.01
N THR A 260 -14.27 5.94 3.06
CA THR A 260 -13.12 6.86 2.92
C THR A 260 -12.91 7.30 1.47
N GLY A 261 -13.50 6.59 0.49
CA GLY A 261 -13.26 6.79 -0.93
C GLY A 261 -11.86 6.36 -1.40
N LYS A 262 -11.11 5.66 -0.56
CA LYS A 262 -9.74 5.20 -0.83
C LYS A 262 -9.73 3.80 -1.44
N PRO A 263 -8.72 3.43 -2.24
CA PRO A 263 -8.51 2.05 -2.63
C PRO A 263 -8.35 1.13 -1.40
N ILE A 264 -8.84 -0.10 -1.52
CA ILE A 264 -8.78 -1.10 -0.44
C ILE A 264 -7.85 -2.23 -0.87
N ALA A 265 -6.82 -2.52 -0.07
CA ALA A 265 -5.77 -3.45 -0.41
C ALA A 265 -5.81 -4.75 0.40
N PHE A 266 -5.59 -5.88 -0.29
CA PHE A 266 -5.24 -7.13 0.35
C PHE A 266 -3.73 -7.14 0.56
N HIS A 267 -3.30 -6.35 1.57
CA HIS A 267 -1.92 -5.91 1.69
C HIS A 267 -0.94 -7.02 2.06
N GLU A 268 -1.47 -8.16 2.52
CA GLU A 268 -0.74 -9.40 2.78
C GLU A 268 -1.68 -10.60 2.66
N CYS A 269 -1.21 -11.73 2.15
CA CYS A 269 -2.00 -12.96 2.14
C CYS A 269 -1.14 -14.22 2.12
N GLY A 270 -1.70 -15.30 2.68
CA GLY A 270 -1.05 -16.60 2.75
C GLY A 270 -1.32 -17.53 1.56
N TYR A 271 -2.21 -17.15 0.64
CA TYR A 271 -2.61 -17.97 -0.49
C TYR A 271 -2.78 -17.17 -1.76
N VAL A 272 -2.41 -17.77 -2.89
CA VAL A 272 -2.69 -17.22 -4.22
C VAL A 272 -4.22 -17.11 -4.38
N PRO A 273 -4.77 -15.92 -4.70
CA PRO A 273 -6.20 -15.71 -4.81
C PRO A 273 -6.79 -16.49 -5.99
N ARG A 274 -7.95 -17.11 -5.79
CA ARG A 274 -8.77 -17.62 -6.89
C ARG A 274 -9.69 -16.51 -7.34
N ILE A 275 -9.34 -15.84 -8.42
CA ILE A 275 -9.93 -14.56 -8.83
C ILE A 275 -11.45 -14.63 -8.99
N GLU A 276 -11.98 -15.74 -9.53
CA GLU A 276 -13.42 -15.94 -9.70
C GLU A 276 -14.18 -15.84 -8.36
N ARG A 277 -13.57 -16.31 -7.25
CA ARG A 277 -14.18 -16.18 -5.91
C ARG A 277 -14.23 -14.74 -5.43
N PHE A 278 -13.22 -13.94 -5.76
CA PHE A 278 -13.19 -12.52 -5.41
C PHE A 278 -14.21 -11.73 -6.20
N GLU A 279 -14.43 -12.08 -7.48
CA GLU A 279 -15.49 -11.51 -8.31
C GLU A 279 -16.89 -11.91 -7.78
N ASP A 280 -17.12 -13.19 -7.50
CA ASP A 280 -18.38 -13.71 -6.97
C ASP A 280 -18.73 -13.06 -5.61
N ASP A 281 -17.76 -12.83 -4.77
CA ASP A 281 -17.91 -12.16 -3.48
C ASP A 281 -18.02 -10.64 -3.58
N GLY A 282 -17.67 -10.05 -4.74
CA GLY A 282 -17.69 -8.60 -4.98
C GLY A 282 -16.60 -7.86 -4.23
N CYS A 283 -15.43 -8.49 -4.00
CA CYS A 283 -14.32 -7.90 -3.26
C CYS A 283 -13.01 -7.95 -4.07
N LEU A 284 -12.99 -7.30 -5.23
CA LEU A 284 -11.75 -7.08 -5.97
C LEU A 284 -10.92 -6.00 -5.27
N TRP A 285 -9.96 -6.44 -4.48
CA TRP A 285 -8.99 -5.59 -3.80
C TRP A 285 -8.06 -4.90 -4.80
N SER A 286 -7.44 -3.79 -4.43
CA SER A 286 -6.49 -3.08 -5.33
C SER A 286 -5.31 -3.95 -5.75
N TRP A 287 -4.79 -4.74 -4.80
CA TRP A 287 -3.77 -5.76 -5.06
C TRP A 287 -3.91 -6.90 -4.07
N PHE A 288 -3.22 -8.01 -4.36
CA PHE A 288 -2.92 -9.07 -3.41
C PHE A 288 -1.40 -9.21 -3.27
N MET A 289 -0.87 -9.33 -2.06
CA MET A 289 0.55 -9.61 -1.84
C MET A 289 0.73 -10.94 -1.11
N ILE A 290 1.27 -11.93 -1.82
CA ILE A 290 1.59 -13.20 -1.20
C ILE A 290 2.84 -13.04 -0.35
N TRP A 291 2.78 -13.57 0.88
CA TRP A 291 3.93 -13.53 1.78
C TRP A 291 5.06 -14.42 1.26
N HIS A 292 6.26 -14.23 1.76
CA HIS A 292 7.49 -14.86 1.27
C HIS A 292 7.59 -16.38 1.50
N THR A 293 8.62 -17.02 0.95
CA THR A 293 9.05 -18.41 1.17
C THR A 293 7.93 -19.45 0.92
N ASP A 294 7.53 -20.22 1.93
CA ASP A 294 6.57 -21.30 1.77
C ASP A 294 5.16 -20.83 1.35
N PHE A 295 4.84 -19.55 1.56
CA PHE A 295 3.55 -19.02 1.13
C PHE A 295 3.41 -18.95 -0.38
N ILE A 296 4.49 -18.85 -1.14
CA ILE A 296 4.45 -18.97 -2.60
C ILE A 296 4.88 -20.36 -3.09
N SER A 297 5.92 -20.96 -2.50
CA SER A 297 6.48 -22.23 -2.98
C SER A 297 5.57 -23.45 -2.80
N LYS A 298 4.59 -23.38 -1.87
CA LYS A 298 3.61 -24.45 -1.64
C LYS A 298 2.51 -24.54 -2.70
N HIS A 299 2.37 -23.52 -3.54
CA HIS A 299 1.30 -23.48 -4.54
C HIS A 299 1.62 -24.32 -5.77
N ASP A 300 0.59 -24.94 -6.32
CA ASP A 300 0.70 -25.63 -7.61
C ASP A 300 0.99 -24.63 -8.74
N LYS A 301 1.86 -25.03 -9.66
CA LYS A 301 2.21 -24.18 -10.81
C LYS A 301 1.00 -23.84 -11.68
N MET A 302 0.00 -24.72 -11.74
CA MET A 302 -1.23 -24.46 -12.50
C MET A 302 -2.09 -23.40 -11.83
N ASP A 303 -2.16 -23.39 -10.50
CA ASP A 303 -2.87 -22.34 -9.76
C ASP A 303 -2.18 -20.97 -9.96
N LEU A 304 -0.84 -20.92 -9.84
CA LEU A 304 -0.06 -19.70 -10.12
C LEU A 304 -0.27 -19.24 -11.58
N HIS A 305 -0.16 -20.15 -12.54
CA HIS A 305 -0.35 -19.83 -13.95
C HIS A 305 -1.75 -19.27 -14.22
N ALA A 306 -2.80 -19.86 -13.64
CA ALA A 306 -4.17 -19.41 -13.83
C ALA A 306 -4.37 -17.98 -13.30
N VAL A 307 -3.81 -17.65 -12.14
CA VAL A 307 -3.94 -16.33 -11.54
C VAL A 307 -3.16 -15.26 -12.31
N TYR A 308 -1.87 -15.52 -12.59
CA TYR A 308 -1.00 -14.54 -13.26
C TYR A 308 -1.33 -14.36 -14.77
N ASN A 309 -2.16 -15.21 -15.35
CA ASN A 309 -2.64 -15.07 -16.73
C ASN A 309 -4.15 -14.78 -16.81
N SER A 310 -4.76 -14.38 -15.68
CA SER A 310 -6.15 -13.89 -15.64
C SER A 310 -6.24 -12.47 -16.18
N ASP A 311 -7.27 -12.16 -16.94
CA ASP A 311 -7.59 -10.79 -17.41
C ASP A 311 -8.01 -9.82 -16.28
N LYS A 312 -8.13 -10.34 -15.05
CA LYS A 312 -8.41 -9.59 -13.83
C LYS A 312 -7.19 -9.34 -12.97
N VAL A 313 -6.01 -9.80 -13.38
CA VAL A 313 -4.76 -9.63 -12.65
C VAL A 313 -3.78 -8.87 -13.52
N ILE A 314 -3.25 -7.78 -12.99
CA ILE A 314 -2.19 -7.01 -13.63
C ILE A 314 -0.84 -7.56 -13.19
N THR A 315 0.03 -7.80 -14.15
CA THR A 315 1.42 -8.22 -13.98
C THR A 315 2.37 -7.13 -14.43
N LEU A 316 3.69 -7.31 -14.22
CA LEU A 316 4.70 -6.29 -14.50
C LEU A 316 4.64 -5.75 -15.94
N ASP A 317 4.47 -6.65 -16.91
CA ASP A 317 4.41 -6.32 -18.34
C ASP A 317 3.10 -5.65 -18.80
N GLU A 318 2.13 -5.51 -17.89
CA GLU A 318 0.82 -4.88 -18.13
C GLU A 318 0.68 -3.51 -17.45
N LEU A 319 1.69 -3.11 -16.66
CA LEU A 319 1.72 -1.78 -16.07
C LEU A 319 1.96 -0.69 -17.12
N PRO A 320 1.43 0.53 -16.93
CA PRO A 320 1.74 1.66 -17.80
C PRO A 320 3.21 2.08 -17.69
N GLU A 321 3.69 2.82 -18.67
CA GLU A 321 4.98 3.49 -18.59
C GLU A 321 4.84 4.75 -17.74
N TRP A 322 5.47 4.77 -16.58
CA TRP A 322 5.41 5.87 -15.62
C TRP A 322 6.20 7.10 -16.09
N GLY A 323 5.72 8.32 -15.78
CA GLY A 323 6.45 9.57 -16.03
C GLY A 323 6.56 9.95 -17.49
N LYS A 324 5.70 9.43 -18.37
CA LYS A 324 5.69 9.74 -19.81
C LYS A 324 4.39 10.43 -20.26
N GLY A 325 3.67 11.04 -19.31
CA GLY A 325 2.45 11.81 -19.55
C GLY A 325 2.68 13.17 -20.22
#